data_43b7a50cd0691cd03293ebaef189480e
#
_entry.id   43b7a50cd0691cd03293ebaef189480e
#
_cell.length_a   1.000
_cell.length_b   1.000
_cell.length_c   1.000
_cell.angle_alpha   90.00
_cell.angle_beta   90.00
_cell.angle_gamma   90.00
#
_symmetry.space_group_name_H-M   'P 1'
#
loop_
_entity.id
_entity.type
_entity.pdbx_description
1 polymer ?
#
loop_
_entity_poly.entity_id
_entity_poly.type
_entity_poly.pdbx_seq_one_letter_code
_entity_poly.pdbx_strand_id
1 'polypeptide(L)'
;MDNSVTKKRAQSNEIDMLNGPLFKKILLFALPLAASSLLQELFNSVDVAVVGHFVGSRALAAVGSNAPVIGLLINLFMGVSMGACAIISNHIGQQDDRSIRNAISTVQLVALLSGFFLLVLGQVAARPILTWMGTPPDVLDEAVTYLRIYFLGMPFIMAFNFGAAILRS
;
A
#
# COMPACT_ATOMS: atom_id res chain seq x y z
N MET A 1 31.73 30.12 -4.84
CA MET A 1 31.83 28.71 -5.28
C MET A 1 30.51 28.04 -4.97
N ASP A 2 29.82 27.89 -5.77
CA ASP A 2 28.95 27.72 -6.89
C ASP A 2 27.72 26.86 -6.50
N ASN A 3 26.71 27.57 -5.93
CA ASN A 3 25.39 26.98 -5.58
C ASN A 3 24.55 26.68 -6.83
N SER A 4 25.02 27.04 -8.02
CA SER A 4 24.30 26.86 -9.28
C SER A 4 24.40 25.44 -9.85
N VAL A 5 25.47 24.69 -9.54
CA VAL A 5 25.73 23.36 -10.06
C VAL A 5 24.93 22.30 -9.30
N THR A 6 24.74 22.49 -8.00
CA THR A 6 23.94 21.56 -7.17
C THR A 6 22.44 21.67 -7.46
N LYS A 7 21.95 22.85 -7.79
CA LYS A 7 20.55 23.08 -8.15
C LYS A 7 20.17 22.50 -9.51
N LYS A 8 21.12 22.43 -10.47
CA LYS A 8 20.91 21.82 -11.79
C LYS A 8 20.87 20.29 -11.77
N ARG A 9 21.51 19.62 -10.81
CA ARG A 9 21.49 18.16 -10.71
C ARG A 9 20.21 17.61 -10.07
N ALA A 10 19.56 18.37 -9.20
CA ALA A 10 18.27 17.97 -8.61
C ALA A 10 17.10 18.10 -9.61
N GLN A 11 17.18 19.02 -10.57
CA GLN A 11 16.14 19.25 -11.59
C GLN A 11 16.15 18.25 -12.76
N SER A 12 17.16 17.38 -12.89
CA SER A 12 17.28 16.50 -14.07
C SER A 12 16.45 15.21 -14.01
N ASN A 13 15.81 14.92 -12.86
CA ASN A 13 15.00 13.71 -12.70
C ASN A 13 13.48 14.00 -12.52
N GLU A 14 13.08 15.27 -12.45
CA GLU A 14 11.67 15.63 -12.39
C GLU A 14 11.12 15.74 -13.82
N ILE A 15 10.06 14.97 -14.12
CA ILE A 15 9.37 15.09 -15.40
C ILE A 15 8.57 16.38 -15.35
N ASP A 16 9.02 17.42 -16.11
CA ASP A 16 8.29 18.67 -16.25
C ASP A 16 6.92 18.41 -16.91
N MET A 17 5.88 18.30 -16.08
CA MET A 17 4.51 18.03 -16.52
C MET A 17 3.81 19.28 -17.10
N LEU A 18 4.41 20.46 -16.94
CA LEU A 18 3.77 21.75 -17.29
C LEU A 18 4.00 22.16 -18.75
N ASN A 19 5.11 21.72 -19.40
CA ASN A 19 5.49 22.16 -20.74
C ASN A 19 5.67 21.00 -21.71
N GLY A 20 4.87 20.89 -22.79
CA GLY A 20 5.04 19.94 -23.89
C GLY A 20 3.91 18.91 -24.05
N PRO A 21 4.05 17.90 -24.93
CA PRO A 21 2.98 16.94 -25.22
C PRO A 21 2.66 16.09 -23.99
N LEU A 22 1.52 16.39 -23.36
CA LEU A 22 1.04 15.81 -22.11
C LEU A 22 0.96 14.27 -22.18
N PHE A 23 0.50 13.74 -23.31
CA PHE A 23 0.31 12.30 -23.50
C PHE A 23 1.61 11.50 -23.36
N LYS A 24 2.71 11.99 -23.99
CA LYS A 24 4.01 11.31 -23.93
C LYS A 24 4.59 11.29 -22.51
N LYS A 25 4.39 12.37 -21.78
CA LYS A 25 4.89 12.51 -20.40
C LYS A 25 4.11 11.66 -19.42
N ILE A 26 2.77 11.62 -19.56
CA ILE A 26 1.91 10.71 -18.79
C ILE A 26 2.32 9.25 -19.04
N LEU A 27 2.56 8.89 -20.31
CA LEU A 27 2.96 7.52 -20.66
C LEU A 27 4.32 7.15 -20.05
N LEU A 28 5.28 8.07 -20.12
CA LEU A 28 6.62 7.87 -19.57
C LEU A 28 6.62 7.75 -18.04
N PHE A 29 5.69 8.43 -17.36
CA PHE A 29 5.48 8.32 -15.92
C PHE A 29 4.70 7.06 -15.54
N ALA A 30 3.67 6.72 -16.30
CA ALA A 30 2.80 5.58 -16.02
C ALA A 30 3.50 4.23 -16.27
N LEU A 31 4.41 4.16 -17.23
CA LEU A 31 5.05 2.91 -17.64
C LEU A 31 5.92 2.27 -16.53
N PRO A 32 6.79 3.02 -15.80
CA PRO A 32 7.51 2.48 -14.65
C PRO A 32 6.59 2.07 -13.50
N LEU A 33 5.51 2.82 -13.26
CA LEU A 33 4.52 2.49 -12.23
C LEU A 33 3.77 1.20 -12.59
N ALA A 34 3.35 1.06 -13.83
CA ALA A 34 2.72 -0.16 -14.33
C ALA A 34 3.67 -1.37 -14.25
N ALA A 35 4.94 -1.19 -14.61
CA ALA A 35 5.96 -2.23 -14.50
C ALA A 35 6.17 -2.66 -13.04
N SER A 36 6.23 -1.71 -12.11
CA SER A 36 6.33 -2.00 -10.66
C SER A 36 5.10 -2.75 -10.14
N SER A 37 3.91 -2.38 -10.58
CA SER A 37 2.66 -3.06 -10.20
C SER A 37 2.60 -4.48 -10.77
N LEU A 38 3.03 -4.69 -12.01
CA LEU A 38 3.12 -6.02 -12.62
C LEU A 38 4.13 -6.92 -11.90
N LEU A 39 5.29 -6.37 -11.53
CA LEU A 39 6.28 -7.11 -10.73
C LEU A 39 5.70 -7.51 -9.37
N GLN A 40 4.99 -6.61 -8.70
CA GLN A 40 4.34 -6.90 -7.41
C GLN A 40 3.30 -8.01 -7.55
N GLU A 41 2.49 -8.00 -8.61
CA GLU A 41 1.51 -9.04 -8.89
C GLU A 41 2.16 -10.38 -9.22
N LEU A 42 3.29 -10.38 -9.94
CA LEU A 42 4.09 -11.57 -10.18
C LEU A 42 4.63 -12.17 -8.88
N PHE A 43 5.14 -11.35 -7.95
CA PHE A 43 5.58 -11.84 -6.64
C PHE A 43 4.43 -12.47 -5.87
N ASN A 44 3.25 -11.85 -5.81
CA ASN A 44 2.07 -12.43 -5.18
C ASN A 44 1.68 -13.77 -5.82
N SER A 45 1.74 -13.86 -7.15
CA SER A 45 1.42 -15.10 -7.88
C SER A 45 2.43 -16.21 -7.60
N VAL A 46 3.71 -15.87 -7.49
CA VAL A 46 4.77 -16.82 -7.12
C VAL A 46 4.59 -17.30 -5.69
N ASP A 47 4.28 -16.41 -4.75
CA ASP A 47 4.00 -16.79 -3.35
C ASP A 47 2.86 -17.80 -3.26
N VAL A 48 1.74 -17.54 -3.94
CA VAL A 48 0.59 -18.45 -4.01
C VAL A 48 0.99 -19.80 -4.63
N ALA A 49 1.76 -19.79 -5.71
CA ALA A 49 2.24 -21.00 -6.37
C ALA A 49 3.17 -21.82 -5.47
N VAL A 50 4.08 -21.17 -4.75
CA VAL A 50 4.99 -21.83 -3.79
C VAL A 50 4.20 -22.44 -2.65
N VAL A 51 3.26 -21.71 -2.05
CA VAL A 51 2.40 -22.24 -0.98
C VAL A 51 1.60 -23.45 -1.48
N GLY A 52 1.00 -23.36 -2.66
CA GLY A 52 0.22 -24.46 -3.25
C GLY A 52 1.05 -25.71 -3.54
N HIS A 53 2.29 -25.53 -4.01
CA HIS A 53 3.16 -26.64 -4.39
C HIS A 53 3.85 -27.32 -3.19
N PHE A 54 4.35 -26.54 -2.22
CA PHE A 54 5.16 -27.06 -1.10
C PHE A 54 4.35 -27.36 0.16
N VAL A 55 3.27 -26.62 0.43
CA VAL A 55 2.48 -26.77 1.66
C VAL A 55 1.18 -27.55 1.41
N GLY A 56 0.68 -27.53 0.18
CA GLY A 56 -0.46 -28.32 -0.25
C GLY A 56 -1.77 -27.54 -0.40
N SER A 57 -2.81 -28.24 -0.86
CA SER A 57 -4.10 -27.65 -1.23
C SER A 57 -4.86 -27.00 -0.06
N ARG A 58 -4.69 -27.50 1.16
CA ARG A 58 -5.31 -26.91 2.36
C ARG A 58 -4.78 -25.51 2.66
N ALA A 59 -3.45 -25.36 2.65
CA ALA A 59 -2.82 -24.05 2.85
C ALA A 59 -3.21 -23.08 1.75
N LEU A 60 -3.29 -23.53 0.49
CA LEU A 60 -3.76 -22.73 -0.63
C LEU A 60 -5.21 -22.27 -0.44
N ALA A 61 -6.10 -23.16 0.03
CA ALA A 61 -7.48 -22.81 0.35
C ALA A 61 -7.56 -21.80 1.51
N ALA A 62 -6.72 -21.93 2.54
CA ALA A 62 -6.64 -20.99 3.65
C ALA A 62 -6.20 -19.59 3.19
N VAL A 63 -5.15 -19.50 2.37
CA VAL A 63 -4.68 -18.23 1.79
C VAL A 63 -5.75 -17.63 0.88
N GLY A 64 -6.35 -18.43 0.01
CA GLY A 64 -7.42 -18.00 -0.90
C GLY A 64 -8.65 -17.47 -0.18
N SER A 65 -9.05 -18.08 0.92
CA SER A 65 -10.18 -17.61 1.76
C SER A 65 -9.93 -16.26 2.42
N ASN A 66 -8.66 -15.92 2.67
CA ASN A 66 -8.27 -14.66 3.29
C ASN A 66 -8.12 -13.50 2.29
N ALA A 67 -7.87 -13.80 1.01
CA ALA A 67 -7.58 -12.80 -0.02
C ALA A 67 -8.65 -11.69 -0.14
N PRO A 68 -9.98 -11.98 -0.13
CA PRO A 68 -10.99 -10.94 -0.21
C PRO A 68 -11.00 -10.00 0.99
N VAL A 69 -10.78 -10.52 2.21
CA VAL A 69 -10.74 -9.71 3.45
C VAL A 69 -9.55 -8.77 3.42
N ILE A 70 -8.38 -9.33 3.12
CA ILE A 70 -7.14 -8.59 3.04
C ILE A 70 -7.25 -7.52 1.94
N GLY A 71 -7.72 -7.90 0.76
CA GLY A 71 -7.87 -6.99 -0.37
C GLY A 71 -8.82 -5.84 -0.08
N LEU A 72 -9.97 -6.11 0.53
CA LEU A 72 -10.94 -5.07 0.90
C LEU A 72 -10.32 -4.05 1.87
N LEU A 73 -9.65 -4.52 2.91
CA LEU A 73 -9.04 -3.65 3.91
C LEU A 73 -7.88 -2.83 3.33
N ILE A 74 -7.00 -3.47 2.56
CA ILE A 74 -5.88 -2.76 1.92
C ILE A 74 -6.42 -1.69 0.96
N ASN A 75 -7.38 -2.03 0.09
CA ASN A 75 -7.94 -1.09 -0.87
C ASN A 75 -8.66 0.08 -0.19
N LEU A 76 -9.37 -0.16 0.92
CA LEU A 76 -9.99 0.91 1.71
C LEU A 76 -8.94 1.92 2.20
N PHE A 77 -7.86 1.44 2.83
CA PHE A 77 -6.81 2.31 3.34
C PHE A 77 -5.93 2.91 2.24
N MET A 78 -5.79 2.22 1.11
CA MET A 78 -5.15 2.78 -0.08
C MET A 78 -5.92 3.99 -0.63
N GLY A 79 -7.26 3.93 -0.61
CA GLY A 79 -8.10 5.09 -0.94
C GLY A 79 -7.87 6.28 0.00
N VAL A 80 -7.78 6.03 1.31
CA VAL A 80 -7.46 7.08 2.29
C VAL A 80 -6.06 7.65 2.06
N SER A 81 -5.08 6.80 1.77
CA SER A 81 -3.70 7.20 1.46
C SER A 81 -3.62 8.08 0.19
N MET A 82 -4.41 7.78 -0.84
CA MET A 82 -4.52 8.61 -2.04
C MET A 82 -5.11 9.98 -1.73
N GLY A 83 -6.12 10.06 -0.86
CA GLY A 83 -6.65 11.33 -0.38
C GLY A 83 -5.60 12.18 0.35
N ALA A 84 -4.78 11.54 1.18
CA ALA A 84 -3.66 12.19 1.86
C ALA A 84 -2.62 12.73 0.86
N CYS A 85 -2.27 11.96 -0.18
CA CYS A 85 -1.38 12.39 -1.26
C CYS A 85 -1.91 13.67 -1.94
N ALA A 86 -3.22 13.73 -2.27
CA ALA A 86 -3.83 14.90 -2.91
C ALA A 86 -3.75 16.17 -2.03
N ILE A 87 -3.95 16.03 -0.71
CA ILE A 87 -3.86 17.15 0.24
C ILE A 87 -2.42 17.67 0.30
N ILE A 88 -1.44 16.78 0.41
CA ILE A 88 -0.02 17.16 0.48
C ILE A 88 0.41 17.83 -0.82
N SER A 89 0.07 17.27 -1.98
CA SER A 89 0.38 17.84 -3.30
C SER A 89 -0.22 19.25 -3.46
N ASN A 90 -1.42 19.49 -2.93
CA ASN A 90 -2.05 20.82 -2.96
C ASN A 90 -1.26 21.82 -2.12
N HIS A 91 -0.81 21.46 -0.91
CA HIS A 91 0.03 22.33 -0.07
C HIS A 91 1.41 22.58 -0.67
N ILE A 92 1.99 21.58 -1.35
CA ILE A 92 3.24 21.76 -2.10
C ILE A 92 3.04 22.80 -3.22
N GLY A 93 1.94 22.72 -3.96
CA GLY A 93 1.61 23.68 -5.01
C GLY A 93 1.41 25.12 -4.47
N GLN A 94 0.99 25.28 -3.22
CA GLN A 94 0.84 26.57 -2.53
C GLN A 94 2.14 27.07 -1.89
N GLN A 95 3.22 26.29 -1.90
CA GLN A 95 4.51 26.60 -1.27
C GLN A 95 4.41 26.90 0.24
N ASP A 96 3.46 26.24 0.93
CA ASP A 96 3.25 26.41 2.37
C ASP A 96 3.99 25.29 3.15
N ASP A 97 5.27 25.50 3.41
CA ASP A 97 6.15 24.56 4.11
C ASP A 97 5.64 24.16 5.50
N ARG A 98 4.89 25.01 6.17
CA ARG A 98 4.35 24.73 7.49
C ARG A 98 3.18 23.74 7.40
N SER A 99 2.28 23.97 6.47
CA SER A 99 1.14 23.09 6.22
C SER A 99 1.58 21.75 5.66
N ILE A 100 2.62 21.71 4.82
CA ILE A 100 3.22 20.46 4.31
C ILE A 100 3.72 19.59 5.48
N ARG A 101 4.52 20.15 6.40
CA ARG A 101 5.04 19.39 7.56
C ARG A 101 3.93 18.89 8.47
N ASN A 102 2.93 19.70 8.72
CA ASN A 102 1.78 19.33 9.53
C ASN A 102 0.96 18.21 8.86
N ALA A 103 0.74 18.29 7.56
CA ALA A 103 0.05 17.28 6.78
C ALA A 103 0.81 15.93 6.82
N ILE A 104 2.12 15.93 6.58
CA ILE A 104 2.96 14.73 6.64
C ILE A 104 2.89 14.09 8.04
N SER A 105 3.03 14.87 9.10
CA SER A 105 2.96 14.36 10.49
C SER A 105 1.59 13.76 10.79
N THR A 106 0.51 14.41 10.33
CA THR A 106 -0.86 13.91 10.50
C THR A 106 -1.08 12.61 9.73
N VAL A 107 -0.61 12.54 8.50
CA VAL A 107 -0.71 11.34 7.65
C VAL A 107 0.06 10.17 8.27
N GLN A 108 1.24 10.39 8.83
CA GLN A 108 2.00 9.35 9.53
C GLN A 108 1.29 8.87 10.81
N LEU A 109 0.70 9.79 11.57
CA LEU A 109 -0.08 9.44 12.76
C LEU A 109 -1.31 8.59 12.38
N VAL A 110 -2.03 8.98 11.33
CA VAL A 110 -3.17 8.22 10.79
C VAL A 110 -2.72 6.83 10.33
N ALA A 111 -1.58 6.72 9.67
CA ALA A 111 -1.01 5.44 9.24
C ALA A 111 -0.75 4.49 10.43
N LEU A 112 -0.14 4.98 11.49
CA LEU A 112 0.15 4.20 12.70
C LEU A 112 -1.11 3.81 13.43
N LEU A 113 -2.04 4.75 13.63
CA LEU A 113 -3.32 4.48 14.31
C LEU A 113 -4.17 3.48 13.52
N SER A 114 -4.26 3.62 12.20
CA SER A 114 -5.00 2.69 11.36
C SER A 114 -4.35 1.30 11.33
N GLY A 115 -3.03 1.24 11.27
CA GLY A 115 -2.29 -0.02 11.34
C GLY A 115 -2.50 -0.74 12.67
N PHE A 116 -2.45 -0.02 13.78
CA PHE A 116 -2.70 -0.58 15.10
C PHE A 116 -4.17 -1.00 15.28
N PHE A 117 -5.11 -0.20 14.78
CA PHE A 117 -6.53 -0.54 14.76
C PHE A 117 -6.78 -1.84 14.01
N LEU A 118 -6.20 -1.99 12.81
CA LEU A 118 -6.32 -3.21 12.01
C LEU A 118 -5.67 -4.41 12.68
N LEU A 119 -4.55 -4.22 13.37
CA LEU A 119 -3.91 -5.29 14.13
C LEU A 119 -4.87 -5.83 15.20
N VAL A 120 -5.45 -4.96 16.03
CA VAL A 120 -6.41 -5.35 17.08
C VAL A 120 -7.66 -5.97 16.48
N LEU A 121 -8.22 -5.33 15.45
CA LEU A 121 -9.40 -5.83 14.74
C LEU A 121 -9.15 -7.23 14.18
N GLY A 122 -8.01 -7.45 13.55
CA GLY A 122 -7.65 -8.75 12.97
C GLY A 122 -7.50 -9.86 14.00
N GLN A 123 -6.94 -9.55 15.18
CA GLN A 123 -6.82 -10.56 16.24
C GLN A 123 -8.19 -11.02 16.77
N VAL A 124 -9.16 -10.10 16.88
CA VAL A 124 -10.49 -10.37 17.46
C VAL A 124 -11.46 -10.86 16.38
N ALA A 125 -11.48 -10.24 15.22
CA ALA A 125 -12.50 -10.44 14.21
C ALA A 125 -12.13 -11.50 13.15
N ALA A 126 -10.90 -12.02 13.12
CA ALA A 126 -10.47 -13.00 12.12
C ALA A 126 -11.41 -14.22 12.05
N ARG A 127 -11.70 -14.84 13.17
CA ARG A 127 -12.54 -16.05 13.20
C ARG A 127 -13.99 -15.78 12.79
N PRO A 128 -14.72 -14.80 13.38
CA PRO A 128 -16.09 -14.52 12.95
C PRO A 128 -16.21 -14.10 11.49
N ILE A 129 -15.26 -13.33 10.97
CA ILE A 129 -15.27 -12.91 9.56
C ILE A 129 -15.17 -14.14 8.64
N LEU A 130 -14.20 -15.02 8.84
CA LEU A 130 -14.00 -16.21 8.02
C LEU A 130 -15.16 -17.21 8.12
N THR A 131 -15.74 -17.34 9.31
CA THR A 131 -16.94 -18.16 9.49
C THR A 131 -18.13 -17.58 8.72
N TRP A 132 -18.30 -16.25 8.76
CA TRP A 132 -19.35 -15.55 8.02
C TRP A 132 -19.19 -15.67 6.51
N MET A 133 -17.96 -15.73 6.04
CA MET A 133 -17.62 -15.92 4.62
C MET A 133 -17.85 -17.36 4.14
N GLY A 134 -18.22 -18.28 5.04
CA GLY A 134 -18.44 -19.69 4.68
C GLY A 134 -17.15 -20.47 4.44
N THR A 135 -16.04 -20.08 5.07
CA THR A 135 -14.78 -20.84 4.96
C THR A 135 -14.99 -22.28 5.47
N PRO A 136 -14.57 -23.30 4.71
CA PRO A 136 -14.75 -24.70 5.11
C PRO A 136 -14.13 -25.00 6.49
N PRO A 137 -14.80 -25.81 7.33
CA PRO A 137 -14.34 -26.06 8.71
C PRO A 137 -12.97 -26.72 8.79
N ASP A 138 -12.60 -27.49 7.79
CA ASP A 138 -11.32 -28.22 7.68
C ASP A 138 -10.11 -27.32 7.44
N VAL A 139 -10.32 -26.10 6.91
CA VAL A 139 -9.27 -25.10 6.67
C VAL A 139 -9.42 -23.84 7.52
N LEU A 140 -10.50 -23.73 8.29
CA LEU A 140 -10.84 -22.53 9.06
C LEU A 140 -9.74 -22.14 10.05
N ASP A 141 -9.22 -23.09 10.82
CA ASP A 141 -8.21 -22.79 11.85
C ASP A 141 -6.87 -22.37 11.24
N GLU A 142 -6.49 -22.95 10.10
CA GLU A 142 -5.30 -22.52 9.34
C GLU A 142 -5.50 -21.12 8.75
N ALA A 143 -6.69 -20.85 8.19
CA ALA A 143 -7.04 -19.54 7.65
C ALA A 143 -7.06 -18.44 8.73
N VAL A 144 -7.60 -18.72 9.92
CA VAL A 144 -7.59 -17.80 11.06
C VAL A 144 -6.17 -17.50 11.51
N THR A 145 -5.33 -18.52 11.60
CA THR A 145 -3.92 -18.35 12.00
C THR A 145 -3.17 -17.48 10.99
N TYR A 146 -3.32 -17.79 9.70
CA TYR A 146 -2.73 -16.99 8.63
C TYR A 146 -3.17 -15.53 8.70
N LEU A 147 -4.49 -15.29 8.83
CA LEU A 147 -5.05 -13.95 8.88
C LEU A 147 -4.53 -13.16 10.08
N ARG A 148 -4.43 -13.78 11.26
CA ARG A 148 -3.88 -13.16 12.46
C ARG A 148 -2.41 -12.76 12.28
N ILE A 149 -1.59 -13.65 11.71
CA ILE A 149 -0.17 -13.35 11.43
C ILE A 149 -0.09 -12.19 10.43
N TYR A 150 -0.91 -12.19 9.39
CA TYR A 150 -0.96 -11.12 8.41
C TYR A 150 -1.30 -9.77 9.05
N PHE A 151 -2.29 -9.73 9.95
CA PHE A 151 -2.66 -8.51 10.67
C PHE A 151 -1.58 -8.00 11.62
N LEU A 152 -0.69 -8.85 12.12
CA LEU A 152 0.50 -8.40 12.87
C LEU A 152 1.43 -7.54 12.00
N GLY A 153 1.49 -7.78 10.71
CA GLY A 153 2.23 -6.97 9.75
C GLY A 153 1.56 -5.66 9.34
N MET A 154 0.25 -5.47 9.62
CA MET A 154 -0.51 -4.31 9.15
C MET A 154 0.06 -2.95 9.53
N PRO A 155 0.58 -2.70 10.74
CA PRO A 155 1.19 -1.42 11.07
C PRO A 155 2.34 -1.04 10.12
N PHE A 156 3.15 -2.02 9.74
CA PHE A 156 4.28 -1.82 8.80
C PHE A 156 3.77 -1.60 7.37
N ILE A 157 2.77 -2.36 6.95
CA ILE A 157 2.13 -2.21 5.63
C ILE A 157 1.49 -0.82 5.51
N MET A 158 0.77 -0.37 6.53
CA MET A 158 0.17 0.96 6.54
C MET A 158 1.24 2.05 6.54
N ALA A 159 2.26 1.96 7.37
CA ALA A 159 3.37 2.90 7.38
C ALA A 159 4.05 2.99 6.00
N PHE A 160 4.25 1.86 5.34
CA PHE A 160 4.81 1.80 3.98
C PHE A 160 3.89 2.45 2.95
N ASN A 161 2.59 2.12 2.94
CA ASN A 161 1.63 2.67 1.96
C ASN A 161 1.48 4.19 2.08
N PHE A 162 1.33 4.69 3.31
CA PHE A 162 1.22 6.12 3.56
C PHE A 162 2.55 6.84 3.32
N GLY A 163 3.69 6.23 3.68
CA GLY A 163 5.02 6.74 3.35
C GLY A 163 5.25 6.84 1.85
N ALA A 164 4.86 5.82 1.09
CA ALA A 164 4.93 5.83 -0.37
C ALA A 164 3.98 6.88 -0.99
N ALA A 165 2.83 7.17 -0.36
CA ALA A 165 1.94 8.24 -0.79
C ALA A 165 2.57 9.63 -0.58
N ILE A 166 3.25 9.83 0.55
CA ILE A 166 4.00 11.08 0.82
C ILE A 166 5.12 11.28 -0.20
N LEU A 167 5.85 10.21 -0.55
CA LEU A 167 6.93 10.30 -1.54
C LEU A 167 6.46 10.53 -2.97
N ARG A 168 5.19 10.22 -3.25
CA ARG A 168 4.56 10.42 -4.58
C ARG A 168 3.85 11.77 -4.71
N SER A 169 3.63 12.49 -3.61
CA SER A 169 3.06 13.84 -3.60
C SER A 169 4.10 14.91 -3.93
#